data_70d46d4f1b994c4024b05da1ad86a4cf
#
_entry.id   70d46d4f1b994c4024b05da1ad86a4cf
#
_cell.length_a   1.000
_cell.length_b   1.000
_cell.length_c   1.000
_cell.angle_alpha   90.00
_cell.angle_beta   90.00
_cell.angle_gamma   90.00
#
_symmetry.space_group_name_H-M   'P 1'
#
loop_
_entity.id
_entity.type
_entity.pdbx_description
1 polymer ?
#
loop_
_entity_poly.entity_id
_entity_poly.type
_entity_poly.pdbx_seq_one_letter_code
_entity_poly.pdbx_strand_id
1 'polypeptide(L)'
;MSDRAITPRGINHLVLNVRDLEVSHRFWTEIIGFRQVAELKNRPFKMRFYSGVSEDGEVTHHDLALAEAPPEAAGQDAWTMQPKRVGLNHVAIAWPDRASWLKQVEFLQNKGVKFLRRVNHGMTHSVYIEDPDGHGIEVLYELPREVWENDIDGAQNFSERLPTEGAEALVDTTDNPVFGGAKVSA
;
A
#
# COMPACT_ATOMS: atom_id res chain seq x y z
N MET A 1 21.61 23.90 -23.67
CA MET A 1 20.70 23.54 -22.52
C MET A 1 19.96 22.28 -22.93
N SER A 2 19.78 21.33 -22.03
CA SER A 2 19.09 20.07 -22.35
C SER A 2 17.59 20.33 -22.56
N ASP A 3 17.03 19.90 -23.71
CA ASP A 3 15.58 19.96 -24.02
C ASP A 3 14.78 18.89 -23.27
N ARG A 4 15.36 18.22 -22.28
CA ARG A 4 14.71 17.14 -21.53
C ARG A 4 14.46 17.56 -20.09
N ALA A 5 13.32 17.14 -19.56
CA ALA A 5 13.03 17.27 -18.11
C ALA A 5 14.07 16.53 -17.27
N ILE A 6 14.38 17.07 -16.11
CA ILE A 6 15.25 16.41 -15.12
C ILE A 6 14.45 15.26 -14.49
N THR A 7 15.06 14.07 -14.42
CA THR A 7 14.43 12.89 -13.81
C THR A 7 14.20 13.11 -12.32
N PRO A 8 12.95 12.96 -11.80
CA PRO A 8 12.68 13.05 -10.37
C PRO A 8 13.27 11.83 -9.62
N ARG A 9 13.52 12.00 -8.32
CA ARG A 9 13.95 10.88 -7.46
C ARG A 9 12.84 9.83 -7.26
N GLY A 10 11.57 10.25 -7.26
CA GLY A 10 10.40 9.40 -7.04
C GLY A 10 9.28 10.17 -6.33
N ILE A 11 8.26 9.43 -5.89
CA ILE A 11 7.17 9.98 -5.08
C ILE A 11 7.72 10.23 -3.66
N ASN A 12 7.38 11.39 -3.07
CA ASN A 12 7.81 11.73 -1.72
C ASN A 12 6.75 11.40 -0.68
N HIS A 13 5.49 11.78 -0.92
CA HIS A 13 4.36 11.50 -0.03
C HIS A 13 3.03 11.54 -0.80
N LEU A 14 1.98 11.08 -0.14
CA LEU A 14 0.61 11.12 -0.63
C LEU A 14 -0.27 11.89 0.36
N VAL A 15 -1.31 12.57 -0.16
CA VAL A 15 -2.35 13.21 0.66
C VAL A 15 -3.70 12.63 0.28
N LEU A 16 -4.44 12.12 1.26
CA LEU A 16 -5.81 11.65 1.11
C LEU A 16 -6.78 12.63 1.78
N ASN A 17 -7.86 12.96 1.10
CA ASN A 17 -9.00 13.63 1.71
C ASN A 17 -9.91 12.58 2.33
N VAL A 18 -10.24 12.75 3.61
CA VAL A 18 -11.03 11.81 4.40
C VAL A 18 -12.29 12.50 4.96
N ARG A 19 -13.37 11.74 5.17
CA ARG A 19 -14.62 12.29 5.70
C ARG A 19 -14.53 12.67 7.16
N ASP A 20 -13.88 11.82 7.95
CA ASP A 20 -13.70 11.98 9.39
C ASP A 20 -12.25 11.67 9.74
N LEU A 21 -11.51 12.69 10.15
CA LEU A 21 -10.09 12.57 10.44
C LEU A 21 -9.81 11.64 11.64
N GLU A 22 -10.72 11.54 12.62
CA GLU A 22 -10.53 10.65 13.76
C GLU A 22 -10.77 9.19 13.42
N VAL A 23 -11.76 8.89 12.57
CA VAL A 23 -12.00 7.54 12.05
C VAL A 23 -10.82 7.08 11.22
N SER A 24 -10.38 7.90 10.29
CA SER A 24 -9.23 7.58 9.43
C SER A 24 -7.92 7.52 10.23
N HIS A 25 -7.72 8.40 11.22
CA HIS A 25 -6.57 8.34 12.13
C HIS A 25 -6.47 6.98 12.82
N ARG A 26 -7.57 6.49 13.43
CA ARG A 26 -7.56 5.16 14.07
C ARG A 26 -7.25 4.05 13.08
N PHE A 27 -7.82 4.08 11.89
CA PHE A 27 -7.53 3.07 10.88
C PHE A 27 -6.04 3.08 10.50
N TRP A 28 -5.49 4.24 10.18
CA TRP A 28 -4.11 4.35 9.72
C TRP A 28 -3.06 4.07 10.82
N THR A 29 -3.40 4.34 12.08
CA THR A 29 -2.49 4.07 13.21
C THR A 29 -2.68 2.69 13.83
N GLU A 30 -3.93 2.22 14.02
CA GLU A 30 -4.22 1.00 14.75
C GLU A 30 -4.35 -0.23 13.83
N ILE A 31 -4.73 -0.05 12.57
CA ILE A 31 -4.92 -1.15 11.61
C ILE A 31 -3.72 -1.26 10.66
N ILE A 32 -3.28 -0.15 10.08
CA ILE A 32 -2.13 -0.13 9.15
C ILE A 32 -0.81 -0.06 9.93
N GLY A 33 -0.76 0.64 11.06
CA GLY A 33 0.43 0.72 11.92
C GLY A 33 1.32 1.92 11.65
N PHE A 34 0.86 2.93 10.90
CA PHE A 34 1.60 4.16 10.72
C PHE A 34 1.66 4.96 12.03
N ARG A 35 2.76 5.70 12.20
CA ARG A 35 2.94 6.63 13.32
C ARG A 35 2.56 8.04 12.91
N GLN A 36 1.69 8.71 13.69
CA GLN A 36 1.49 10.14 13.51
C GLN A 36 2.77 10.89 13.90
N VAL A 37 3.27 11.73 13.00
CA VAL A 37 4.50 12.53 13.22
C VAL A 37 4.19 14.00 13.44
N ALA A 38 3.06 14.51 12.91
CA ALA A 38 2.67 15.91 13.09
C ALA A 38 1.16 16.10 12.86
N GLU A 39 0.67 17.31 13.20
CA GLU A 39 -0.65 17.81 12.82
C GLU A 39 -0.57 19.31 12.52
N LEU A 40 -1.47 19.80 11.67
CA LEU A 40 -1.62 21.22 11.45
C LEU A 40 -2.27 21.90 12.66
N LYS A 41 -1.68 23.02 13.06
CA LYS A 41 -2.19 23.89 14.13
C LYS A 41 -2.56 25.26 13.56
N ASN A 42 -3.59 25.88 14.13
CA ASN A 42 -4.00 27.25 13.78
C ASN A 42 -4.34 27.43 12.29
N ARG A 43 -4.98 26.43 11.68
CA ARG A 43 -5.48 26.46 10.30
C ARG A 43 -6.99 26.20 10.27
N PRO A 44 -7.70 26.67 9.25
CA PRO A 44 -9.15 26.49 9.14
C PRO A 44 -9.57 25.06 8.79
N PHE A 45 -8.65 24.20 8.45
CA PHE A 45 -8.88 22.78 8.13
C PHE A 45 -7.98 21.88 8.97
N LYS A 46 -8.44 20.65 9.20
CA LYS A 46 -7.70 19.66 9.98
C LYS A 46 -6.86 18.77 9.05
N MET A 47 -5.62 18.53 9.44
CA MET A 47 -4.72 17.66 8.70
C MET A 47 -3.69 17.03 9.65
N ARG A 48 -3.42 15.75 9.48
CA ARG A 48 -2.39 15.00 10.22
C ARG A 48 -1.42 14.33 9.27
N PHE A 49 -0.20 14.14 9.73
CA PHE A 49 0.93 13.60 8.97
C PHE A 49 1.40 12.32 9.62
N TYR A 50 1.70 11.31 8.80
CA TYR A 50 2.02 9.96 9.22
C TYR A 50 3.24 9.43 8.49
N SER A 51 4.02 8.58 9.17
CA SER A 51 5.15 7.88 8.61
C SER A 51 5.09 6.39 8.95
N GLY A 52 5.58 5.57 8.04
CA GLY A 52 6.08 4.25 8.39
C GLY A 52 7.26 4.39 9.37
N VAL A 53 7.69 3.29 9.95
CA VAL A 53 8.82 3.23 10.87
C VAL A 53 9.82 2.23 10.31
N SER A 54 11.05 2.67 10.10
CA SER A 54 12.15 1.81 9.67
C SER A 54 12.53 0.77 10.75
N GLU A 55 13.34 -0.22 10.39
CA GLU A 55 13.77 -1.28 11.32
C GLU A 55 14.52 -0.73 12.54
N ASP A 56 15.27 0.36 12.38
CA ASP A 56 15.97 1.08 13.45
C ASP A 56 15.07 2.08 14.20
N GLY A 57 13.77 2.13 13.88
CA GLY A 57 12.77 2.93 14.59
C GLY A 57 12.67 4.38 14.11
N GLU A 58 13.37 4.76 13.06
CA GLU A 58 13.31 6.10 12.49
C GLU A 58 12.03 6.34 11.69
N VAL A 59 11.63 7.59 11.61
CA VAL A 59 10.50 8.07 10.83
C VAL A 59 10.96 9.10 9.80
N THR A 60 10.25 9.16 8.66
CA THR A 60 10.42 10.27 7.70
C THR A 60 9.67 11.51 8.17
N HIS A 61 9.80 12.63 7.46
CA HIS A 61 8.96 13.79 7.77
C HIS A 61 7.46 13.47 7.60
N HIS A 62 7.07 12.67 6.63
CA HIS A 62 5.82 11.91 6.44
C HIS A 62 5.83 11.17 5.10
N ASP A 63 5.07 10.08 5.02
CA ASP A 63 4.79 9.31 3.81
C ASP A 63 3.34 9.53 3.37
N LEU A 64 2.47 9.80 4.35
CA LEU A 64 1.05 10.02 4.18
C LEU A 64 0.59 11.25 4.96
N ALA A 65 -0.34 12.01 4.39
CA ALA A 65 -1.13 12.99 5.12
C ALA A 65 -2.63 12.71 4.92
N LEU A 66 -3.41 12.92 5.98
CA LEU A 66 -4.87 12.87 5.96
C LEU A 66 -5.41 14.28 6.17
N ALA A 67 -6.21 14.77 5.23
CA ALA A 67 -6.88 16.06 5.31
C ALA A 67 -8.39 15.83 5.45
N GLU A 68 -9.04 16.43 6.47
CA GLU A 68 -10.48 16.33 6.62
C GLU A 68 -11.17 17.13 5.50
N ALA A 69 -12.03 16.47 4.74
CA ALA A 69 -12.81 17.09 3.70
C ALA A 69 -13.81 18.11 4.31
N PRO A 70 -14.10 19.23 3.64
CA PRO A 70 -15.10 20.14 4.12
C PRO A 70 -16.49 19.48 4.10
N PRO A 71 -17.46 19.92 4.95
CA PRO A 71 -18.75 19.26 5.10
C PRO A 71 -19.53 19.03 3.81
N GLU A 72 -19.44 19.95 2.86
CA GLU A 72 -20.08 19.87 1.55
C GLU A 72 -19.48 18.79 0.64
N ALA A 73 -18.24 18.41 0.85
CA ALA A 73 -17.55 17.36 0.10
C ALA A 73 -17.59 15.99 0.81
N ALA A 74 -17.80 15.96 2.14
CA ALA A 74 -17.78 14.75 2.93
C ALA A 74 -18.93 13.76 2.58
N GLY A 75 -20.02 14.24 2.00
CA GLY A 75 -21.15 13.43 1.55
C GLY A 75 -21.00 12.82 0.16
N GLN A 76 -19.94 13.13 -0.57
CA GLN A 76 -19.69 12.54 -1.88
C GLN A 76 -19.28 11.06 -1.74
N ASP A 77 -19.59 10.27 -2.79
CA ASP A 77 -19.16 8.88 -2.83
C ASP A 77 -17.65 8.78 -2.67
N ALA A 78 -17.23 7.86 -1.83
CA ALA A 78 -15.83 7.59 -1.65
C ALA A 78 -15.19 7.11 -2.96
N TRP A 79 -13.92 7.42 -3.11
CA TRP A 79 -13.12 6.87 -4.16
C TRP A 79 -12.83 5.40 -3.86
N THR A 80 -13.26 4.50 -4.72
CA THR A 80 -13.03 3.06 -4.56
C THR A 80 -12.20 2.50 -5.71
N MET A 81 -11.50 1.38 -5.48
CA MET A 81 -10.78 0.69 -6.56
C MET A 81 -11.72 0.16 -7.64
N GLN A 82 -12.99 -0.10 -7.31
CA GLN A 82 -13.98 -0.67 -8.22
C GLN A 82 -15.32 0.09 -8.12
N PRO A 83 -15.95 0.46 -9.24
CA PRO A 83 -15.41 0.36 -10.60
C PRO A 83 -14.23 1.32 -10.82
N LYS A 84 -13.33 0.98 -11.72
CA LYS A 84 -12.17 1.84 -12.06
C LYS A 84 -12.64 3.20 -12.57
N ARG A 85 -12.12 4.27 -11.97
CA ARG A 85 -12.38 5.66 -12.34
C ARG A 85 -11.06 6.37 -12.64
N VAL A 86 -11.12 7.50 -13.33
CA VAL A 86 -9.92 8.35 -13.50
C VAL A 86 -9.52 8.93 -12.15
N GLY A 87 -8.31 8.65 -11.69
CA GLY A 87 -7.77 9.10 -10.40
C GLY A 87 -6.91 8.05 -9.72
N LEU A 88 -6.79 8.10 -8.40
CA LEU A 88 -6.04 7.13 -7.61
C LEU A 88 -6.77 5.78 -7.59
N ASN A 89 -6.05 4.70 -7.94
CA ASN A 89 -6.60 3.35 -7.83
C ASN A 89 -6.38 2.77 -6.42
N HIS A 90 -5.15 2.79 -5.93
CA HIS A 90 -4.78 2.35 -4.59
C HIS A 90 -3.46 2.97 -4.13
N VAL A 91 -3.20 2.86 -2.84
CA VAL A 91 -1.90 3.13 -2.21
C VAL A 91 -1.27 1.80 -1.87
N ALA A 92 -0.04 1.55 -2.32
CA ALA A 92 0.71 0.36 -1.98
C ALA A 92 1.64 0.65 -0.78
N ILE A 93 1.61 -0.23 0.22
CA ILE A 93 2.40 -0.15 1.45
C ILE A 93 3.16 -1.45 1.60
N ALA A 94 4.49 -1.35 1.68
CA ALA A 94 5.37 -2.50 1.79
C ALA A 94 5.74 -2.79 3.25
N TRP A 95 5.66 -4.06 3.64
CA TRP A 95 6.24 -4.60 4.86
C TRP A 95 7.67 -5.06 4.60
N PRO A 96 8.54 -5.04 5.63
CA PRO A 96 9.97 -5.30 5.46
C PRO A 96 10.30 -6.66 4.84
N ASP A 97 9.51 -7.66 5.18
CA ASP A 97 9.72 -9.04 4.75
C ASP A 97 8.42 -9.86 4.76
N ARG A 98 8.50 -11.07 4.22
CA ARG A 98 7.40 -12.03 4.16
C ARG A 98 6.81 -12.36 5.54
N ALA A 99 7.66 -12.54 6.55
CA ALA A 99 7.20 -12.94 7.88
C ALA A 99 6.43 -11.81 8.57
N SER A 100 6.89 -10.59 8.44
CA SER A 100 6.21 -9.38 8.93
C SER A 100 4.90 -9.15 8.18
N TRP A 101 4.89 -9.34 6.86
CA TRP A 101 3.68 -9.25 6.05
C TRP A 101 2.63 -10.30 6.43
N LEU A 102 3.03 -11.57 6.62
CA LEU A 102 2.09 -12.63 7.06
C LEU A 102 1.49 -12.32 8.44
N LYS A 103 2.28 -11.80 9.39
CA LYS A 103 1.75 -11.34 10.68
C LYS A 103 0.74 -10.21 10.53
N GLN A 104 0.98 -9.28 9.60
CA GLN A 104 0.02 -8.21 9.30
C GLN A 104 -1.25 -8.76 8.66
N VAL A 105 -1.14 -9.70 7.72
CA VAL A 105 -2.29 -10.37 7.09
C VAL A 105 -3.15 -11.09 8.14
N GLU A 106 -2.52 -11.84 9.05
CA GLU A 106 -3.20 -12.48 10.18
C GLU A 106 -3.88 -11.46 11.10
N PHE A 107 -3.18 -10.39 11.44
CA PHE A 107 -3.73 -9.31 12.26
C PHE A 107 -4.97 -8.67 11.60
N LEU A 108 -4.90 -8.34 10.31
CA LEU A 108 -6.02 -7.78 9.54
C LEU A 108 -7.22 -8.73 9.53
N GLN A 109 -7.00 -10.03 9.31
CA GLN A 109 -8.05 -11.03 9.33
C GLN A 109 -8.71 -11.13 10.72
N ASN A 110 -7.90 -11.13 11.80
CA ASN A 110 -8.39 -11.17 13.19
C ASN A 110 -9.17 -9.90 13.57
N LYS A 111 -8.90 -8.77 12.94
CA LYS A 111 -9.64 -7.51 13.06
C LYS A 111 -10.92 -7.48 12.21
N GLY A 112 -11.18 -8.51 11.43
CA GLY A 112 -12.34 -8.59 10.53
C GLY A 112 -12.23 -7.70 9.29
N VAL A 113 -11.03 -7.30 8.92
CA VAL A 113 -10.79 -6.52 7.70
C VAL A 113 -11.06 -7.41 6.49
N LYS A 114 -11.93 -6.97 5.59
CA LYS A 114 -12.28 -7.72 4.38
C LYS A 114 -11.15 -7.63 3.36
N PHE A 115 -10.68 -8.79 2.91
CA PHE A 115 -9.77 -8.88 1.77
C PHE A 115 -10.56 -8.88 0.46
N LEU A 116 -10.34 -7.88 -0.37
CA LEU A 116 -10.99 -7.77 -1.68
C LEU A 116 -10.39 -8.74 -2.68
N ARG A 117 -9.07 -8.91 -2.62
CA ARG A 117 -8.30 -9.87 -3.40
C ARG A 117 -6.93 -10.10 -2.76
N ARG A 118 -6.32 -11.22 -3.08
CA ARG A 118 -4.92 -11.52 -2.81
C ARG A 118 -4.26 -11.99 -4.09
N VAL A 119 -3.07 -11.49 -4.38
CA VAL A 119 -2.40 -11.71 -5.67
C VAL A 119 -0.89 -11.85 -5.48
N ASN A 120 -0.32 -12.80 -6.20
CA ASN A 120 1.10 -12.85 -6.50
C ASN A 120 1.32 -12.13 -7.84
N HIS A 121 2.06 -11.03 -7.80
CA HIS A 121 2.39 -10.19 -8.97
C HIS A 121 3.79 -10.45 -9.54
N GLY A 122 4.42 -11.56 -9.18
CA GLY A 122 5.75 -11.92 -9.66
C GLY A 122 6.90 -11.19 -8.98
N MET A 123 6.69 -9.95 -8.55
CA MET A 123 7.66 -9.16 -7.78
C MET A 123 7.16 -8.79 -6.38
N THR A 124 5.85 -8.93 -6.14
CA THR A 124 5.22 -8.68 -4.84
C THR A 124 4.16 -9.72 -4.57
N HIS A 125 3.95 -10.05 -3.28
CA HIS A 125 2.72 -10.69 -2.84
C HIS A 125 1.88 -9.68 -2.06
N SER A 126 0.61 -9.58 -2.42
CA SER A 126 -0.25 -8.46 -2.02
C SER A 126 -1.62 -8.91 -1.54
N VAL A 127 -2.15 -8.22 -0.53
CA VAL A 127 -3.55 -8.26 -0.12
C VAL A 127 -4.14 -6.87 -0.34
N TYR A 128 -5.32 -6.81 -0.94
CA TYR A 128 -6.02 -5.56 -1.20
C TYR A 128 -7.18 -5.39 -0.23
N ILE A 129 -7.23 -4.24 0.42
CA ILE A 129 -8.26 -3.82 1.37
C ILE A 129 -8.74 -2.41 1.04
N GLU A 130 -9.71 -1.91 1.77
CA GLU A 130 -10.15 -0.51 1.72
C GLU A 130 -10.05 0.13 3.10
N ASP A 131 -9.76 1.43 3.12
CA ASP A 131 -9.87 2.25 4.31
C ASP A 131 -11.34 2.62 4.60
N PRO A 132 -11.68 3.32 5.72
CA PRO A 132 -13.06 3.68 6.05
C PRO A 132 -13.74 4.57 5.01
N ASP A 133 -12.99 5.26 4.17
CA ASP A 133 -13.50 6.09 3.09
C ASP A 133 -13.60 5.36 1.74
N GLY A 134 -13.11 4.11 1.66
CA GLY A 134 -13.09 3.30 0.46
C GLY A 134 -11.85 3.51 -0.41
N HIS A 135 -10.81 4.20 0.09
CA HIS A 135 -9.54 4.24 -0.62
C HIS A 135 -8.92 2.85 -0.66
N GLY A 136 -8.51 2.41 -1.85
CA GLY A 136 -7.83 1.14 -2.03
C GLY A 136 -6.45 1.15 -1.38
N ILE A 137 -6.14 0.09 -0.66
CA ILE A 137 -4.83 -0.12 -0.04
C ILE A 137 -4.32 -1.48 -0.47
N GLU A 138 -3.11 -1.52 -0.96
CA GLU A 138 -2.36 -2.73 -1.24
C GLU A 138 -1.34 -2.95 -0.12
N VAL A 139 -1.55 -4.00 0.66
CA VAL A 139 -0.66 -4.46 1.73
C VAL A 139 0.25 -5.53 1.14
N LEU A 140 1.54 -5.24 0.98
CA LEU A 140 2.46 -6.11 0.25
C LEU A 140 3.80 -6.34 0.97
N TYR A 141 4.54 -7.33 0.50
CA TYR A 141 5.99 -7.38 0.62
C TYR A 141 6.61 -7.58 -0.76
N GLU A 142 7.83 -7.09 -0.92
CA GLU A 142 8.59 -7.26 -2.16
C GLU A 142 9.40 -8.56 -2.11
N LEU A 143 9.39 -9.26 -3.23
CA LEU A 143 10.27 -10.40 -3.43
C LEU A 143 11.72 -9.96 -3.62
N PRO A 144 12.70 -10.83 -3.31
CA PRO A 144 14.09 -10.54 -3.55
C PRO A 144 14.32 -10.07 -4.99
N ARG A 145 15.17 -9.08 -5.14
CA ARG A 145 15.41 -8.39 -6.41
C ARG A 145 15.83 -9.35 -7.54
N GLU A 146 16.58 -10.37 -7.20
CA GLU A 146 17.03 -11.42 -8.13
C GLU A 146 15.90 -12.22 -8.79
N VAL A 147 14.70 -12.18 -8.20
CA VAL A 147 13.52 -12.86 -8.76
C VAL A 147 13.01 -12.15 -10.02
N TRP A 148 13.10 -10.84 -10.07
CA TRP A 148 12.42 -10.03 -11.09
C TRP A 148 13.29 -9.03 -11.86
N GLU A 149 14.51 -8.72 -11.41
CA GLU A 149 15.32 -7.64 -12.00
C GLU A 149 15.78 -7.90 -13.45
N ASN A 150 15.92 -9.17 -13.84
CA ASN A 150 16.39 -9.54 -15.17
C ASN A 150 15.28 -9.52 -16.23
N ASP A 151 14.01 -9.49 -15.81
CA ASP A 151 12.85 -9.35 -16.69
C ASP A 151 11.70 -8.67 -15.96
N ILE A 152 11.81 -7.38 -15.75
CA ILE A 152 10.80 -6.55 -15.07
C ILE A 152 9.47 -6.59 -15.83
N ASP A 153 9.51 -6.58 -17.17
CA ASP A 153 8.29 -6.64 -17.97
C ASP A 153 7.57 -7.97 -17.79
N GLY A 154 8.28 -9.10 -17.84
CA GLY A 154 7.71 -10.42 -17.57
C GLY A 154 7.13 -10.53 -16.17
N ALA A 155 7.83 -10.02 -15.15
CA ALA A 155 7.34 -9.99 -13.78
C ALA A 155 6.08 -9.12 -13.64
N GLN A 156 6.01 -7.94 -14.25
CA GLN A 156 4.83 -7.06 -14.25
C GLN A 156 3.62 -7.67 -14.97
N ASN A 157 3.84 -8.54 -15.93
CA ASN A 157 2.79 -9.24 -16.66
C ASN A 157 2.33 -10.53 -15.97
N PHE A 158 3.01 -10.96 -14.90
CA PHE A 158 2.61 -12.12 -14.11
C PHE A 158 1.51 -11.76 -13.12
N SER A 159 0.50 -12.62 -12.97
CA SER A 159 -0.57 -12.46 -11.99
C SER A 159 -1.19 -13.81 -11.65
N GLU A 160 -1.12 -14.18 -10.37
CA GLU A 160 -1.74 -15.38 -9.83
C GLU A 160 -2.67 -15.00 -8.68
N ARG A 161 -3.93 -15.40 -8.75
CA ARG A 161 -4.88 -15.19 -7.64
C ARG A 161 -4.64 -16.21 -6.54
N LEU A 162 -4.61 -15.71 -5.31
CA LEU A 162 -4.42 -16.50 -4.11
C LEU A 162 -5.68 -16.45 -3.23
N PRO A 163 -5.89 -17.43 -2.32
CA PRO A 163 -7.01 -17.45 -1.40
C PRO A 163 -7.08 -16.20 -0.52
N THR A 164 -8.29 -15.70 -0.26
CA THR A 164 -8.56 -14.52 0.57
C THR A 164 -9.22 -14.85 1.91
N GLU A 165 -9.61 -16.11 2.14
CA GLU A 165 -10.36 -16.52 3.32
C GLU A 165 -9.76 -17.78 3.97
N GLY A 166 -10.03 -17.97 5.24
CA GLY A 166 -9.63 -19.15 6.00
C GLY A 166 -8.12 -19.25 6.25
N ALA A 167 -7.68 -20.44 6.63
CA ALA A 167 -6.27 -20.70 6.96
C ALA A 167 -5.34 -20.54 5.74
N GLU A 168 -5.84 -20.81 4.53
CA GLU A 168 -5.06 -20.68 3.30
C GLU A 168 -4.69 -19.22 2.98
N ALA A 169 -5.49 -18.25 3.45
CA ALA A 169 -5.16 -16.82 3.31
C ALA A 169 -3.97 -16.40 4.19
N LEU A 170 -3.63 -17.19 5.21
CA LEU A 170 -2.56 -16.93 6.17
C LEU A 170 -1.25 -17.66 5.82
N VAL A 171 -1.25 -18.39 4.72
CA VAL A 171 -0.09 -19.16 4.27
C VAL A 171 0.41 -18.58 2.95
N ASP A 172 1.71 -18.45 2.83
CA ASP A 172 2.35 -18.03 1.60
C ASP A 172 3.42 -19.06 1.21
N THR A 173 2.96 -20.10 0.51
CA THR A 173 3.79 -21.23 0.03
C THR A 173 4.12 -21.11 -1.45
N THR A 174 3.73 -20.04 -2.10
CA THR A 174 3.94 -19.85 -3.53
C THR A 174 5.42 -19.61 -3.79
N ASP A 175 6.04 -20.55 -4.53
CA ASP A 175 7.37 -20.37 -5.09
C ASP A 175 7.23 -19.53 -6.36
N ASN A 176 7.92 -18.40 -6.40
CA ASN A 176 7.89 -17.55 -7.57
C ASN A 176 8.83 -18.05 -8.65
N PRO A 177 8.42 -17.99 -9.92
CA PRO A 177 9.35 -18.17 -11.02
C PRO A 177 10.38 -17.03 -10.99
N VAL A 178 11.64 -17.34 -11.27
CA VAL A 178 12.66 -16.31 -11.53
C VAL A 178 12.47 -15.82 -12.96
N PHE A 179 12.13 -14.53 -13.11
CA PHE A 179 11.90 -13.92 -14.39
C PHE A 179 13.24 -13.57 -15.08
N GLY A 180 13.33 -13.83 -16.37
CA GLY A 180 14.55 -13.58 -17.13
C GLY A 180 15.75 -14.41 -16.68
N GLY A 181 15.51 -15.58 -16.09
CA GLY A 181 16.54 -16.49 -15.59
C GLY A 181 17.70 -16.58 -16.57
N ALA A 182 18.93 -16.55 -16.05
CA ALA A 182 20.18 -16.51 -16.83
C ALA A 182 20.08 -17.44 -18.04
N LYS A 183 20.26 -16.88 -19.24
CA LYS A 183 20.50 -17.69 -20.44
C LYS A 183 21.65 -18.61 -20.08
N VAL A 184 21.35 -19.90 -19.88
CA VAL A 184 22.41 -20.91 -19.81
C VAL A 184 23.16 -20.75 -21.13
N SER A 185 24.35 -20.15 -21.06
CA SER A 185 25.23 -20.08 -22.20
C SER A 185 25.55 -21.51 -22.63
N ALA A 186 25.04 -21.89 -23.76
CA ALA A 186 25.35 -23.15 -24.40
C ALA A 186 26.85 -23.22 -24.76
#